data_8737f4ab8dd2ec4e59727467bce43677
#
_entry.id   8737f4ab8dd2ec4e59727467bce43677
#
_cell.length_a   1.000
_cell.length_b   1.000
_cell.length_c   1.000
_cell.angle_alpha   90.00
_cell.angle_beta   90.00
_cell.angle_gamma   90.00
#
_symmetry.space_group_name_H-M   'P 1'
#
loop_
_entity.id
_entity.type
_entity.pdbx_description
1 polymer ?
#
loop_
_entity_poly.entity_id
_entity_poly.type
_entity_poly.pdbx_seq_one_letter_code
_entity_poly.pdbx_strand_id
1 'polypeptide(L)'
;MVEIAKPDYLSLVNKGGSGFNISELVTSIVAAEIEPKKAIHTSKQTKNDNAITGIGFLNSKSLTTKTAFTAVTDDKYYSVSSSKAASVAFTATDETKMAAGINSISNITIAKKMVFELPGFTDLTGPYNQAVTIKLGSWAQTSTAGSSASSTVESGKTYKVTTRSGSAGTDGNAFNTFTRDPNDPTDADAFHGLPVEVDDVFRASQAFTDSDYTFTQVDAYAFTANDGTSATITLSGNLQAVVSQLNAVTGISASLVNTGKDGSGNQVYSIVVSSSATGKNSGFQITASGASRWETPAYPGGNSDNNRFTQFAADSNFKLDGVEVSRTTNSITDLIQGVTIDLKADDTGSVQYTAARSEASVKATVEKVISTLNDYKKELDRLTFIDVEGDNNGPLVMDPAVGRLKSQLKSLTITALKGHADKDIYLSNLGIKTNSSGEYFFDKVTFGKTYTDNPEYFAALKDDNVSTSVVTATATKSQFTKIPSGTYEVSYDSGSSTWKFGTTNLIRSDYNGGSRFSSVTYPGLVIDTTDASPSAFNVFVGKSFSQSMVDLTESILSSSSSIKTAETSYKTSNTDIAKKLVDLAAREKLLTTRYTTQFGDMEQSMSQFNSTKTLLENFVEAWKKQK
;
A
#
# COMPACT_ATOMS: atom_id res chain seq x y z
N MET A 1 -8.56 50.96 -35.87
CA MET A 1 -8.68 52.41 -36.16
C MET A 1 -7.30 52.89 -36.56
N VAL A 2 -7.16 53.39 -37.79
CA VAL A 2 -5.88 53.96 -38.25
C VAL A 2 -5.71 55.27 -37.51
N GLU A 3 -4.69 55.37 -36.67
CA GLU A 3 -4.34 56.60 -35.97
C GLU A 3 -3.77 57.56 -37.02
N ILE A 4 -4.53 58.59 -37.39
CA ILE A 4 -4.08 59.64 -38.29
C ILE A 4 -2.99 60.41 -37.52
N ALA A 5 -1.75 60.29 -37.97
CA ALA A 5 -0.63 61.02 -37.42
C ALA A 5 -0.95 62.54 -37.44
N LYS A 6 -1.11 63.14 -36.26
CA LYS A 6 -1.26 64.60 -36.14
C LYS A 6 -0.01 65.25 -36.70
N PRO A 7 -0.17 66.25 -37.60
CA PRO A 7 1.00 66.95 -38.12
C PRO A 7 1.79 67.55 -36.98
N ASP A 8 3.11 67.36 -37.04
CA ASP A 8 4.06 67.89 -36.05
C ASP A 8 4.18 69.42 -36.21
N TYR A 9 3.23 70.14 -35.62
CA TYR A 9 3.23 71.60 -35.63
C TYR A 9 4.45 72.21 -34.90
N LEU A 10 5.10 71.45 -34.02
CA LEU A 10 6.30 71.86 -33.30
C LEU A 10 7.52 71.93 -34.22
N SER A 11 7.64 71.06 -35.22
CA SER A 11 8.72 71.14 -36.21
C SER A 11 8.62 72.36 -37.13
N LEU A 12 7.42 72.89 -37.37
CA LEU A 12 7.19 74.11 -38.11
C LEU A 12 7.55 75.40 -37.29
N VAL A 13 7.25 75.44 -35.99
CA VAL A 13 7.53 76.53 -35.08
C VAL A 13 9.04 76.62 -34.81
N ASN A 14 9.77 75.49 -34.72
CA ASN A 14 11.22 75.46 -34.52
C ASN A 14 12.04 76.20 -35.59
N LYS A 15 11.52 76.35 -36.80
CA LYS A 15 12.26 77.07 -37.87
C LYS A 15 12.27 78.58 -37.72
N GLY A 16 11.44 79.19 -36.89
CA GLY A 16 11.35 80.60 -36.63
C GLY A 16 11.73 81.06 -35.22
N GLY A 17 11.93 80.11 -34.28
CA GLY A 17 12.19 80.35 -32.86
C GLY A 17 13.63 80.24 -32.45
N SER A 18 13.87 79.46 -31.35
CA SER A 18 15.20 79.25 -30.74
C SER A 18 16.16 78.37 -31.56
N GLY A 19 15.61 77.53 -32.47
CA GLY A 19 16.36 76.53 -33.23
C GLY A 19 16.58 75.18 -32.51
N PHE A 20 16.04 74.99 -31.26
CA PHE A 20 16.15 73.76 -30.53
C PHE A 20 15.04 72.80 -30.95
N ASN A 21 15.34 71.47 -30.98
CA ASN A 21 14.35 70.44 -31.16
C ASN A 21 13.56 70.21 -29.84
N ILE A 22 12.43 70.88 -29.69
CA ILE A 22 11.58 70.84 -28.48
C ILE A 22 11.11 69.41 -28.19
N SER A 23 10.75 68.63 -29.20
CA SER A 23 10.30 67.26 -29.02
C SER A 23 11.38 66.40 -28.37
N GLU A 24 12.62 66.54 -28.83
CA GLU A 24 13.77 65.82 -28.28
C GLU A 24 14.15 66.32 -26.88
N LEU A 25 14.09 67.62 -26.65
CA LEU A 25 14.37 68.24 -25.34
C LEU A 25 13.34 67.77 -24.30
N VAL A 26 12.03 67.81 -24.62
CA VAL A 26 10.97 67.34 -23.75
C VAL A 26 11.12 65.85 -23.46
N THR A 27 11.37 65.01 -24.47
CA THR A 27 11.61 63.60 -24.31
C THR A 27 12.77 63.33 -23.36
N SER A 28 13.89 64.02 -23.54
CA SER A 28 15.07 63.86 -22.69
C SER A 28 14.84 64.30 -21.22
N ILE A 29 14.13 65.42 -20.99
CA ILE A 29 13.80 65.88 -19.64
C ILE A 29 12.85 64.92 -18.94
N VAL A 30 11.79 64.45 -19.64
CA VAL A 30 10.82 63.52 -19.09
C VAL A 30 11.46 62.17 -18.82
N ALA A 31 12.29 61.67 -19.74
CA ALA A 31 13.05 60.44 -19.54
C ALA A 31 13.98 60.52 -18.34
N ALA A 32 14.70 61.61 -18.16
CA ALA A 32 15.58 61.82 -17.01
C ALA A 32 14.83 61.78 -15.65
N GLU A 33 13.57 62.25 -15.60
CA GLU A 33 12.74 62.20 -14.38
C GLU A 33 12.09 60.82 -14.15
N ILE A 34 11.66 60.11 -15.20
CA ILE A 34 10.82 58.95 -15.12
C ILE A 34 11.59 57.64 -15.25
N GLU A 35 12.56 57.53 -16.17
CA GLU A 35 13.28 56.26 -16.44
C GLU A 35 14.01 55.66 -15.23
N PRO A 36 14.70 56.44 -14.36
CA PRO A 36 15.32 55.88 -13.17
C PRO A 36 14.30 55.22 -12.23
N LYS A 37 13.08 55.80 -12.11
CA LYS A 37 12.03 55.27 -11.26
C LYS A 37 11.42 54.01 -11.86
N LYS A 38 11.20 53.99 -13.18
CA LYS A 38 10.76 52.77 -13.89
C LYS A 38 11.79 51.66 -13.75
N ALA A 39 13.08 51.96 -13.95
CA ALA A 39 14.16 50.97 -13.86
C ALA A 39 14.22 50.29 -12.48
N ILE A 40 14.03 51.05 -11.38
CA ILE A 40 13.97 50.51 -10.02
C ILE A 40 12.81 49.50 -9.89
N HIS A 41 11.61 49.85 -10.37
CA HIS A 41 10.43 48.98 -10.28
C HIS A 41 10.56 47.77 -11.17
N THR A 42 11.03 47.90 -12.42
CA THR A 42 11.27 46.81 -13.35
C THR A 42 12.32 45.84 -12.82
N SER A 43 13.45 46.36 -12.26
CA SER A 43 14.47 45.53 -11.64
C SER A 43 13.90 44.72 -10.47
N LYS A 44 13.05 45.34 -9.62
CA LYS A 44 12.40 44.65 -8.50
C LYS A 44 11.41 43.57 -9.00
N GLN A 45 10.65 43.87 -10.05
CA GLN A 45 9.75 42.90 -10.68
C GLN A 45 10.52 41.69 -11.20
N THR A 46 11.59 41.91 -11.96
CA THR A 46 12.45 40.83 -12.46
C THR A 46 13.01 39.96 -11.31
N LYS A 47 13.44 40.60 -10.20
CA LYS A 47 13.89 39.82 -9.02
C LYS A 47 12.80 38.99 -8.41
N ASN A 48 11.58 39.52 -8.29
CA ASN A 48 10.42 38.76 -7.81
C ASN A 48 10.06 37.63 -8.74
N ASP A 49 10.07 37.83 -10.07
CA ASP A 49 9.77 36.79 -11.07
C ASP A 49 10.82 35.67 -11.03
N ASN A 50 12.09 36.02 -10.87
CA ASN A 50 13.16 35.06 -10.68
C ASN A 50 12.96 34.28 -9.37
N ALA A 51 12.54 34.90 -8.28
CA ALA A 51 12.27 34.26 -7.01
C ALA A 51 11.06 33.29 -7.12
N ILE A 52 9.98 33.71 -7.78
CA ILE A 52 8.82 32.83 -8.05
C ILE A 52 9.23 31.60 -8.88
N THR A 53 10.04 31.80 -9.92
CA THR A 53 10.60 30.72 -10.73
C THR A 53 11.48 29.79 -9.88
N GLY A 54 12.35 30.37 -9.03
CA GLY A 54 13.19 29.63 -8.10
C GLY A 54 12.37 28.77 -7.12
N ILE A 55 11.27 29.29 -6.59
CA ILE A 55 10.34 28.52 -5.75
C ILE A 55 9.71 27.37 -6.56
N GLY A 56 9.39 27.56 -7.83
CA GLY A 56 8.92 26.51 -8.72
C GLY A 56 9.92 25.36 -8.83
N PHE A 57 11.21 25.67 -9.04
CA PHE A 57 12.29 24.66 -9.05
C PHE A 57 12.43 23.96 -7.69
N LEU A 58 12.38 24.71 -6.59
CA LEU A 58 12.45 24.16 -5.25
C LEU A 58 11.31 23.17 -4.98
N ASN A 59 10.08 23.52 -5.35
CA ASN A 59 8.92 22.65 -5.19
C ASN A 59 9.05 21.36 -6.02
N SER A 60 9.49 21.47 -7.28
CA SER A 60 9.74 20.31 -8.13
C SER A 60 10.81 19.39 -7.55
N LYS A 61 11.93 19.96 -7.08
CA LYS A 61 13.00 19.19 -6.46
C LYS A 61 12.57 18.56 -5.13
N SER A 62 11.77 19.27 -4.32
CA SER A 62 11.21 18.74 -3.08
C SER A 62 10.28 17.56 -3.34
N LEU A 63 9.44 17.63 -4.39
CA LEU A 63 8.59 16.51 -4.79
C LEU A 63 9.40 15.29 -5.23
N THR A 64 10.42 15.49 -6.05
CA THR A 64 11.32 14.40 -6.48
C THR A 64 12.06 13.79 -5.29
N THR A 65 12.54 14.62 -4.37
CA THR A 65 13.22 14.18 -3.14
C THR A 65 12.26 13.38 -2.24
N LYS A 66 11.01 13.86 -2.06
CA LYS A 66 9.97 13.13 -1.35
C LYS A 66 9.77 11.73 -1.94
N THR A 67 9.56 11.65 -3.26
CA THR A 67 9.37 10.37 -3.96
C THR A 67 10.56 9.42 -3.76
N ALA A 68 11.79 9.94 -3.85
CA ALA A 68 13.00 9.15 -3.65
C ALA A 68 13.11 8.60 -2.23
N PHE A 69 12.80 9.39 -1.19
CA PHE A 69 12.81 8.92 0.19
C PHE A 69 11.63 8.00 0.52
N THR A 70 10.45 8.21 -0.07
CA THR A 70 9.37 7.23 0.01
C THR A 70 9.79 5.88 -0.58
N ALA A 71 10.48 5.88 -1.72
CA ALA A 71 11.00 4.64 -2.31
C ALA A 71 12.13 3.98 -1.47
N VAL A 72 12.79 4.70 -0.58
CA VAL A 72 13.75 4.10 0.39
C VAL A 72 13.00 3.30 1.44
N THR A 73 11.80 3.69 1.87
CA THR A 73 11.02 2.93 2.84
C THR A 73 10.56 1.56 2.31
N ASP A 74 10.55 1.38 0.99
CA ASP A 74 10.19 0.12 0.33
C ASP A 74 11.41 -0.80 0.09
N ASP A 75 12.64 -0.32 0.31
CA ASP A 75 13.87 -1.09 0.09
C ASP A 75 13.90 -2.32 1.02
N LYS A 76 14.36 -3.46 0.48
CA LYS A 76 14.40 -4.74 1.20
C LYS A 76 15.82 -5.07 1.62
N TYR A 77 16.01 -5.28 2.93
CA TYR A 77 17.30 -5.65 3.53
C TYR A 77 17.48 -7.14 3.67
N TYR A 78 16.38 -7.91 3.68
CA TYR A 78 16.42 -9.36 3.73
C TYR A 78 16.12 -9.98 2.38
N SER A 79 16.88 -10.99 2.01
CA SER A 79 16.52 -11.94 0.97
C SER A 79 15.97 -13.20 1.62
N VAL A 80 14.83 -13.66 1.14
CA VAL A 80 14.27 -14.95 1.51
C VAL A 80 14.33 -15.88 0.31
N SER A 81 14.70 -17.12 0.54
CA SER A 81 14.76 -18.11 -0.53
C SER A 81 14.20 -19.46 -0.09
N SER A 82 13.74 -20.23 -1.06
CA SER A 82 13.28 -21.60 -0.92
C SER A 82 14.14 -22.51 -1.77
N SER A 83 14.60 -23.63 -1.22
CA SER A 83 15.32 -24.63 -2.00
C SER A 83 14.41 -25.33 -3.05
N LYS A 84 13.07 -25.28 -2.85
CA LYS A 84 12.04 -25.82 -3.76
C LYS A 84 10.85 -24.86 -3.85
N ALA A 85 11.02 -23.76 -4.58
CA ALA A 85 10.00 -22.70 -4.71
C ALA A 85 8.70 -23.17 -5.41
N ALA A 86 8.72 -24.31 -6.09
CA ALA A 86 7.53 -24.94 -6.66
C ALA A 86 6.64 -25.58 -5.59
N SER A 87 7.22 -26.08 -4.50
CA SER A 87 6.48 -26.71 -3.39
C SER A 87 6.13 -25.70 -2.30
N VAL A 88 7.08 -24.81 -1.93
CA VAL A 88 6.90 -23.79 -0.90
C VAL A 88 7.55 -22.48 -1.34
N ALA A 89 6.80 -21.39 -1.27
CA ALA A 89 7.34 -20.04 -1.41
C ALA A 89 7.40 -19.34 -0.06
N PHE A 90 8.36 -18.44 0.09
CA PHE A 90 8.50 -17.58 1.26
C PHE A 90 8.49 -16.12 0.81
N THR A 91 7.74 -15.30 1.52
CA THR A 91 7.66 -13.85 1.26
C THR A 91 7.97 -13.09 2.53
N ALA A 92 8.95 -12.19 2.49
CA ALA A 92 9.20 -11.26 3.57
C ALA A 92 8.06 -10.24 3.64
N THR A 93 7.37 -10.17 4.77
CA THR A 93 6.22 -9.28 5.00
C THR A 93 6.53 -8.18 6.01
N ASP A 94 7.41 -8.46 7.00
CA ASP A 94 7.81 -7.48 8.01
C ASP A 94 9.28 -7.74 8.39
N GLU A 95 10.18 -7.03 7.72
CA GLU A 95 11.62 -7.20 7.94
C GLU A 95 12.10 -6.77 9.33
N THR A 96 11.31 -5.95 10.03
CA THR A 96 11.64 -5.51 11.40
C THR A 96 11.59 -6.65 12.41
N LYS A 97 10.82 -7.70 12.09
CA LYS A 97 10.64 -8.91 12.92
C LYS A 97 11.48 -10.09 12.44
N MET A 98 12.12 -9.98 11.27
CA MET A 98 12.88 -11.08 10.69
C MET A 98 14.23 -11.25 11.39
N ALA A 99 14.61 -12.50 11.57
CA ALA A 99 15.97 -12.91 11.92
C ALA A 99 16.60 -13.68 10.77
N ALA A 100 17.91 -13.53 10.58
CA ALA A 100 18.65 -14.39 9.67
C ALA A 100 18.65 -15.82 10.22
N GLY A 101 18.42 -16.80 9.35
CA GLY A 101 18.35 -18.19 9.77
C GLY A 101 18.00 -19.13 8.62
N ILE A 102 18.07 -20.41 8.94
CA ILE A 102 17.67 -21.50 8.05
C ILE A 102 16.69 -22.37 8.81
N ASN A 103 15.52 -22.61 8.24
CA ASN A 103 14.53 -23.55 8.75
C ASN A 103 14.25 -24.62 7.69
N SER A 104 13.80 -25.78 8.13
CA SER A 104 13.44 -26.89 7.25
C SER A 104 11.95 -27.19 7.32
N ILE A 105 11.30 -27.21 6.17
CA ILE A 105 9.89 -27.66 6.04
C ILE A 105 9.88 -28.99 5.30
N SER A 106 9.20 -29.99 5.84
CA SER A 106 9.14 -31.34 5.26
C SER A 106 7.78 -32.00 5.43
N ASN A 107 7.55 -33.09 4.69
CA ASN A 107 6.30 -33.86 4.72
C ASN A 107 5.05 -32.97 4.50
N ILE A 108 5.10 -32.19 3.44
CA ILE A 108 4.08 -31.18 3.15
C ILE A 108 2.87 -31.83 2.49
N THR A 109 1.70 -31.59 3.07
CA THR A 109 0.40 -31.83 2.46
C THR A 109 -0.34 -30.50 2.47
N ILE A 110 -0.83 -30.04 1.32
CA ILE A 110 -1.51 -28.74 1.24
C ILE A 110 -2.96 -28.83 1.74
N ALA A 111 -3.46 -27.74 2.29
CA ALA A 111 -4.87 -27.61 2.63
C ALA A 111 -5.73 -27.64 1.36
N LYS A 112 -6.82 -28.41 1.41
CA LYS A 112 -7.70 -28.63 0.26
C LYS A 112 -9.10 -28.12 0.55
N LYS A 113 -9.79 -27.67 -0.50
CA LYS A 113 -11.22 -27.41 -0.49
C LYS A 113 -11.97 -28.70 -0.66
N MET A 114 -13.20 -28.80 -0.14
CA MET A 114 -14.12 -29.82 -0.59
C MET A 114 -14.60 -29.49 -2.00
N VAL A 115 -14.67 -30.50 -2.87
CA VAL A 115 -15.24 -30.38 -4.21
C VAL A 115 -16.20 -31.53 -4.43
N PHE A 116 -17.41 -31.19 -4.82
CA PHE A 116 -18.51 -32.09 -5.08
C PHE A 116 -19.10 -31.82 -6.46
N GLU A 117 -19.30 -32.84 -7.27
CA GLU A 117 -19.82 -32.70 -8.63
C GLU A 117 -21.22 -33.34 -8.72
N LEU A 118 -22.13 -32.60 -9.33
CA LEU A 118 -23.45 -33.03 -9.76
C LEU A 118 -23.41 -33.16 -11.30
N PRO A 119 -23.16 -34.35 -11.86
CA PRO A 119 -22.97 -34.53 -13.30
C PRO A 119 -24.27 -34.77 -14.06
N GLY A 120 -24.20 -34.79 -15.39
CA GLY A 120 -25.20 -35.38 -16.27
C GLY A 120 -26.46 -34.53 -16.51
N PHE A 121 -26.35 -33.19 -16.47
CA PHE A 121 -27.46 -32.34 -16.87
C PHE A 121 -27.42 -32.09 -18.38
N THR A 122 -28.47 -32.52 -19.09
CA THR A 122 -28.64 -32.27 -20.53
C THR A 122 -29.63 -31.14 -20.81
N ASP A 123 -30.47 -30.79 -19.85
CA ASP A 123 -31.43 -29.69 -19.94
C ASP A 123 -30.96 -28.48 -19.09
N LEU A 124 -30.71 -27.37 -19.75
CA LEU A 124 -30.35 -26.09 -19.09
C LEU A 124 -31.57 -25.30 -18.63
N THR A 125 -32.74 -25.59 -19.21
CA THR A 125 -33.94 -24.74 -19.06
C THR A 125 -34.76 -25.07 -17.83
N GLY A 126 -34.79 -26.36 -17.41
CA GLY A 126 -35.56 -26.84 -16.28
C GLY A 126 -37.07 -26.79 -16.51
N PRO A 127 -37.88 -26.45 -15.52
CA PRO A 127 -37.55 -25.89 -14.21
C PRO A 127 -37.08 -26.97 -13.20
N TYR A 128 -36.01 -26.65 -12.49
CA TYR A 128 -35.60 -27.44 -11.31
C TYR A 128 -36.36 -26.90 -10.10
N ASN A 129 -36.79 -27.78 -9.20
CA ASN A 129 -37.48 -27.41 -7.98
C ASN A 129 -37.16 -28.43 -6.88
N GLN A 130 -36.27 -28.08 -5.97
CA GLN A 130 -35.83 -28.98 -4.90
C GLN A 130 -35.45 -28.19 -3.65
N ALA A 131 -36.07 -28.51 -2.52
CA ALA A 131 -35.60 -28.02 -1.23
C ALA A 131 -34.33 -28.78 -0.79
N VAL A 132 -33.28 -28.07 -0.47
CA VAL A 132 -32.02 -28.61 0.03
C VAL A 132 -31.61 -27.92 1.31
N THR A 133 -30.99 -28.65 2.23
CA THR A 133 -30.35 -28.13 3.41
C THR A 133 -28.85 -28.33 3.28
N ILE A 134 -28.10 -27.24 3.41
CA ILE A 134 -26.63 -27.21 3.33
C ILE A 134 -26.08 -26.93 4.72
N LYS A 135 -25.23 -27.82 5.22
CA LYS A 135 -24.51 -27.65 6.49
C LYS A 135 -23.03 -27.61 6.23
N LEU A 136 -22.32 -26.69 6.87
CA LEU A 136 -20.85 -26.68 6.86
C LEU A 136 -20.33 -27.59 7.97
N GLY A 137 -19.16 -28.21 7.76
CA GLY A 137 -18.61 -29.12 8.74
C GLY A 137 -17.41 -29.90 8.24
N SER A 138 -17.12 -31.00 8.89
CA SER A 138 -16.00 -31.86 8.54
C SER A 138 -16.45 -33.25 8.21
N TRP A 139 -15.78 -33.89 7.25
CA TRP A 139 -15.93 -35.28 6.91
C TRP A 139 -14.77 -36.08 7.53
N ALA A 140 -15.08 -37.14 8.27
CA ALA A 140 -14.09 -38.02 8.86
C ALA A 140 -14.26 -39.43 8.26
N GLN A 141 -13.16 -40.02 7.81
CA GLN A 141 -13.18 -41.40 7.30
C GLN A 141 -13.50 -42.38 8.41
N THR A 142 -14.53 -43.20 8.22
CA THR A 142 -14.98 -44.21 9.17
C THR A 142 -14.63 -45.62 8.72
N SER A 143 -14.37 -45.81 7.42
CA SER A 143 -13.93 -47.09 6.84
C SER A 143 -12.90 -46.79 5.73
N THR A 144 -11.90 -47.65 5.59
CA THR A 144 -10.89 -47.60 4.53
C THR A 144 -11.12 -48.73 3.53
N ALA A 145 -10.99 -48.43 2.24
CA ALA A 145 -11.14 -49.44 1.19
C ALA A 145 -10.18 -50.63 1.40
N GLY A 146 -10.71 -51.83 1.30
CA GLY A 146 -9.91 -53.06 1.32
C GLY A 146 -9.41 -53.42 -0.08
N SER A 147 -8.29 -54.09 -0.15
CA SER A 147 -7.68 -54.49 -1.43
C SER A 147 -8.28 -55.78 -2.05
N SER A 148 -9.08 -56.54 -1.31
CA SER A 148 -9.59 -57.82 -1.74
C SER A 148 -11.06 -58.01 -1.38
N ALA A 149 -11.82 -58.65 -2.28
CA ALA A 149 -13.17 -59.09 -1.99
C ALA A 149 -13.12 -60.28 -1.02
N SER A 150 -14.04 -60.30 -0.06
CA SER A 150 -14.14 -61.35 0.98
C SER A 150 -15.60 -61.74 1.19
N SER A 151 -15.85 -63.01 1.54
CA SER A 151 -17.13 -63.41 2.05
C SER A 151 -17.37 -63.08 3.52
N THR A 152 -16.36 -62.51 4.19
CA THR A 152 -16.41 -62.13 5.61
C THR A 152 -16.34 -60.61 5.74
N VAL A 153 -17.17 -60.03 6.59
CA VAL A 153 -17.21 -58.62 6.95
C VAL A 153 -16.91 -58.43 8.43
N GLU A 154 -16.27 -57.31 8.75
CA GLU A 154 -15.94 -56.89 10.13
C GLU A 154 -16.96 -55.85 10.63
N SER A 155 -17.26 -55.90 11.93
CA SER A 155 -18.13 -54.89 12.55
C SER A 155 -17.57 -53.48 12.43
N GLY A 156 -18.43 -52.51 12.14
CA GLY A 156 -18.09 -51.11 12.04
C GLY A 156 -17.45 -50.68 10.73
N LYS A 157 -17.24 -51.60 9.78
CA LYS A 157 -16.70 -51.29 8.44
C LYS A 157 -17.82 -51.18 7.41
N THR A 158 -17.56 -50.48 6.33
CA THR A 158 -18.50 -50.30 5.20
C THR A 158 -18.03 -51.16 4.02
N TYR A 159 -18.96 -51.87 3.44
CA TYR A 159 -18.70 -52.81 2.36
C TYR A 159 -19.65 -52.59 1.19
N LYS A 160 -19.14 -52.84 -0.01
CA LYS A 160 -19.91 -52.95 -1.25
C LYS A 160 -20.05 -54.41 -1.62
N VAL A 161 -21.25 -54.84 -2.01
CA VAL A 161 -21.50 -56.17 -2.58
C VAL A 161 -20.90 -56.23 -3.97
N THR A 162 -19.92 -57.11 -4.18
CA THR A 162 -19.18 -57.21 -5.46
C THR A 162 -19.65 -58.34 -6.34
N THR A 163 -19.99 -59.48 -5.76
CA THR A 163 -20.58 -60.63 -6.51
C THR A 163 -21.58 -61.33 -5.66
N ARG A 164 -22.46 -62.04 -6.34
CA ARG A 164 -23.44 -62.93 -5.74
C ARG A 164 -23.42 -64.26 -6.49
N SER A 165 -23.37 -65.40 -5.78
CA SER A 165 -23.48 -66.69 -6.33
C SER A 165 -24.85 -67.31 -5.92
N GLY A 166 -25.77 -67.55 -6.89
CA GLY A 166 -27.07 -68.13 -6.63
C GLY A 166 -28.26 -67.30 -7.11
N SER A 167 -29.44 -67.90 -7.23
CA SER A 167 -30.69 -67.19 -7.55
C SER A 167 -31.12 -66.32 -6.38
N ALA A 168 -31.80 -65.19 -6.67
CA ALA A 168 -32.38 -64.31 -5.67
C ALA A 168 -33.33 -65.04 -4.74
N GLY A 169 -32.79 -65.67 -3.70
CA GLY A 169 -33.57 -66.29 -2.63
C GLY A 169 -33.72 -65.27 -1.51
N THR A 170 -34.89 -65.24 -0.95
CA THR A 170 -35.20 -64.58 0.30
C THR A 170 -34.54 -65.34 1.45
N ASP A 171 -33.22 -65.31 1.55
CA ASP A 171 -32.52 -65.88 2.71
C ASP A 171 -32.55 -64.85 3.87
N GLY A 172 -33.70 -64.91 4.57
CA GLY A 172 -34.08 -63.98 5.60
C GLY A 172 -33.23 -63.95 6.89
N ASN A 173 -32.13 -64.71 6.97
CA ASN A 173 -31.39 -64.83 8.23
C ASN A 173 -29.99 -64.19 8.28
N ALA A 174 -29.31 -64.07 7.16
CA ALA A 174 -27.95 -63.48 7.19
C ALA A 174 -27.95 -61.95 7.21
N PHE A 175 -29.00 -61.32 6.72
CA PHE A 175 -29.08 -59.87 6.51
C PHE A 175 -29.71 -59.04 7.65
N ASN A 176 -30.19 -59.74 8.72
CA ASN A 176 -30.69 -59.04 9.93
C ASN A 176 -29.61 -58.24 10.70
N THR A 177 -28.39 -58.30 10.23
CA THR A 177 -27.23 -57.65 10.89
C THR A 177 -26.66 -56.49 10.08
N PHE A 178 -27.30 -56.11 8.97
CA PHE A 178 -26.89 -55.02 8.13
C PHE A 178 -27.75 -53.77 8.36
N THR A 179 -27.14 -52.65 8.44
CA THR A 179 -27.81 -51.38 8.32
C THR A 179 -27.62 -50.85 6.90
N ARG A 180 -28.72 -50.57 6.21
CA ARG A 180 -28.70 -49.91 4.91
C ARG A 180 -29.21 -48.49 5.05
N ASP A 181 -28.40 -47.53 4.75
CA ASP A 181 -28.81 -46.28 4.17
C ASP A 181 -27.96 -46.05 2.91
N PRO A 182 -28.57 -45.90 1.73
CA PRO A 182 -27.82 -45.49 0.55
C PRO A 182 -27.17 -44.11 0.70
N ASN A 183 -27.58 -43.31 1.71
CA ASN A 183 -27.07 -41.97 1.98
C ASN A 183 -26.49 -41.79 3.39
N ASP A 184 -26.84 -42.67 4.34
CA ASP A 184 -26.30 -42.71 5.70
C ASP A 184 -25.97 -44.14 6.13
N PRO A 185 -24.69 -44.55 6.11
CA PRO A 185 -24.29 -45.89 6.56
C PRO A 185 -24.47 -46.11 8.07
N THR A 186 -25.01 -45.11 8.81
CA THR A 186 -25.28 -45.22 10.25
C THR A 186 -26.75 -45.43 10.59
N ASP A 187 -27.66 -45.43 9.60
CA ASP A 187 -29.08 -45.66 9.85
C ASP A 187 -29.36 -47.13 10.21
N ALA A 188 -30.19 -47.31 11.24
CA ALA A 188 -30.48 -48.59 11.86
C ALA A 188 -31.58 -49.42 11.15
N ASP A 189 -32.16 -48.89 10.06
CA ASP A 189 -33.22 -49.61 9.33
C ASP A 189 -32.63 -50.65 8.41
N ALA A 190 -32.60 -51.82 8.93
CA ALA A 190 -32.05 -53.01 8.36
C ALA A 190 -32.72 -53.41 7.02
N PHE A 191 -31.99 -54.18 6.21
CA PHE A 191 -32.48 -54.95 5.09
C PHE A 191 -33.53 -56.02 5.55
N HIS A 192 -34.51 -55.62 6.34
CA HIS A 192 -35.58 -56.59 6.72
C HIS A 192 -36.39 -57.00 5.49
N GLY A 193 -36.00 -58.11 4.92
CA GLY A 193 -36.79 -58.82 3.87
C GLY A 193 -36.63 -58.28 2.44
N LEU A 194 -35.68 -57.39 2.17
CA LEU A 194 -35.34 -56.95 0.81
C LEU A 194 -34.15 -57.75 0.25
N PRO A 195 -34.13 -58.07 -1.05
CA PRO A 195 -33.01 -58.77 -1.67
C PRO A 195 -31.82 -57.81 -1.73
N VAL A 196 -30.66 -58.28 -1.30
CA VAL A 196 -29.39 -57.55 -1.46
C VAL A 196 -28.88 -57.74 -2.88
N GLU A 197 -28.62 -56.69 -3.59
CA GLU A 197 -28.16 -56.72 -4.97
C GLU A 197 -26.66 -56.40 -5.06
N VAL A 198 -26.03 -56.82 -6.17
CA VAL A 198 -24.67 -56.40 -6.50
C VAL A 198 -24.67 -54.90 -6.63
N ASP A 199 -23.61 -54.27 -6.11
CA ASP A 199 -23.40 -52.85 -5.99
C ASP A 199 -24.05 -52.15 -4.78
N ASP A 200 -24.85 -52.88 -3.97
CA ASP A 200 -25.35 -52.37 -2.70
C ASP A 200 -24.18 -52.07 -1.73
N VAL A 201 -24.27 -50.98 -1.00
CA VAL A 201 -23.30 -50.58 0.03
C VAL A 201 -24.00 -50.57 1.39
N PHE A 202 -23.32 -51.12 2.40
CA PHE A 202 -23.84 -51.20 3.75
C PHE A 202 -22.72 -51.06 4.80
N ARG A 203 -23.07 -50.66 5.99
CA ARG A 203 -22.18 -50.70 7.15
C ARG A 203 -22.52 -51.91 8.01
N ALA A 204 -21.55 -52.75 8.27
CA ALA A 204 -21.75 -53.91 9.12
C ALA A 204 -21.88 -53.53 10.60
N SER A 205 -23.02 -53.83 11.22
CA SER A 205 -23.23 -53.62 12.67
C SER A 205 -22.49 -54.64 13.53
N GLN A 206 -22.27 -55.85 12.97
CA GLN A 206 -21.47 -56.92 13.57
C GLN A 206 -20.70 -57.69 12.48
N ALA A 207 -19.67 -58.44 12.88
CA ALA A 207 -18.94 -59.30 11.99
C ALA A 207 -19.80 -60.52 11.61
N PHE A 208 -19.75 -60.92 10.32
CA PHE A 208 -20.40 -62.09 9.82
C PHE A 208 -19.68 -62.68 8.59
N THR A 209 -20.02 -63.87 8.19
CA THR A 209 -19.56 -64.54 6.96
C THR A 209 -20.74 -65.02 6.18
N ASP A 210 -20.79 -64.74 4.88
CA ASP A 210 -21.80 -65.28 3.95
C ASP A 210 -21.09 -65.73 2.68
N SER A 211 -21.21 -67.03 2.41
CA SER A 211 -20.53 -67.69 1.27
C SER A 211 -21.17 -67.39 -0.08
N ASP A 212 -22.42 -66.92 -0.10
CA ASP A 212 -23.15 -66.60 -1.33
C ASP A 212 -22.84 -65.23 -1.88
N TYR A 213 -22.13 -64.40 -1.09
CA TYR A 213 -21.75 -63.08 -1.45
C TYR A 213 -20.26 -62.85 -1.30
N THR A 214 -19.73 -61.92 -2.11
CA THR A 214 -18.43 -61.31 -1.84
C THR A 214 -18.62 -59.86 -1.61
N PHE A 215 -17.87 -59.33 -0.64
CA PHE A 215 -17.91 -57.95 -0.17
C PHE A 215 -16.55 -57.34 -0.35
N THR A 216 -16.53 -56.12 -0.87
CA THR A 216 -15.29 -55.33 -0.88
C THR A 216 -15.45 -54.15 0.09
N GLN A 217 -14.56 -54.05 1.06
CA GLN A 217 -14.54 -52.91 1.98
C GLN A 217 -14.30 -51.65 1.19
N VAL A 218 -15.12 -50.63 1.42
CA VAL A 218 -15.04 -49.33 0.74
C VAL A 218 -14.76 -48.22 1.71
N ASP A 219 -14.21 -47.11 1.22
CA ASP A 219 -14.09 -45.88 1.98
C ASP A 219 -15.48 -45.38 2.36
N ALA A 220 -15.64 -45.04 3.62
CA ALA A 220 -16.83 -44.36 4.11
C ALA A 220 -16.45 -43.19 5.01
N TYR A 221 -17.29 -42.19 5.01
CA TYR A 221 -17.07 -40.97 5.76
C TYR A 221 -18.31 -40.57 6.54
N ALA A 222 -18.13 -40.04 7.74
CA ALA A 222 -19.19 -39.45 8.54
C ALA A 222 -19.03 -37.92 8.56
N PHE A 223 -20.16 -37.23 8.43
CA PHE A 223 -20.19 -35.79 8.49
C PHE A 223 -20.47 -35.29 9.90
N THR A 224 -19.69 -34.35 10.37
CA THR A 224 -19.93 -33.62 11.63
C THR A 224 -20.15 -32.15 11.29
N ALA A 225 -21.37 -31.65 11.55
CA ALA A 225 -21.70 -30.25 11.28
C ALA A 225 -21.01 -29.31 12.26
N ASN A 226 -20.62 -28.13 11.80
CA ASN A 226 -20.22 -27.00 12.64
C ASN A 226 -21.50 -26.37 13.25
N ASP A 227 -21.45 -25.95 14.49
CA ASP A 227 -22.58 -25.31 15.16
C ASP A 227 -23.05 -24.05 14.42
N GLY A 228 -24.36 -23.92 14.23
CA GLY A 228 -25.00 -22.72 13.66
C GLY A 228 -24.84 -22.51 12.16
N THR A 229 -24.30 -23.48 11.40
CA THR A 229 -23.98 -23.33 9.96
C THR A 229 -24.98 -24.02 9.03
N SER A 230 -26.27 -24.01 9.29
CA SER A 230 -27.29 -24.62 8.45
C SER A 230 -28.03 -23.59 7.60
N ALA A 231 -28.10 -23.79 6.29
CA ALA A 231 -28.92 -23.00 5.37
C ALA A 231 -29.86 -23.90 4.59
N THR A 232 -31.17 -23.66 4.70
CA THR A 232 -32.18 -24.34 3.86
C THR A 232 -32.61 -23.41 2.74
N ILE A 233 -32.47 -23.86 1.50
CA ILE A 233 -32.83 -23.12 0.30
C ILE A 233 -33.69 -23.98 -0.63
N THR A 234 -34.52 -23.33 -1.44
CA THR A 234 -35.24 -24.00 -2.52
C THR A 234 -34.53 -23.70 -3.84
N LEU A 235 -33.90 -24.73 -4.41
CA LEU A 235 -33.35 -24.63 -5.77
C LEU A 235 -34.52 -24.56 -6.76
N SER A 236 -34.56 -23.53 -7.59
CA SER A 236 -35.67 -23.29 -8.51
C SER A 236 -35.24 -22.63 -9.80
N GLY A 237 -36.00 -22.82 -10.85
CA GLY A 237 -35.73 -22.21 -12.15
C GLY A 237 -34.82 -23.07 -13.04
N ASN A 238 -34.08 -22.40 -13.92
CA ASN A 238 -33.12 -23.04 -14.82
C ASN A 238 -31.79 -23.37 -14.10
N LEU A 239 -30.91 -24.11 -14.78
CA LEU A 239 -29.67 -24.59 -14.17
C LEU A 239 -28.73 -23.42 -13.73
N GLN A 240 -28.72 -22.32 -14.47
CA GLN A 240 -27.94 -21.12 -14.10
C GLN A 240 -28.52 -20.43 -12.84
N ALA A 241 -29.84 -20.42 -12.68
CA ALA A 241 -30.49 -19.90 -11.48
C ALA A 241 -30.16 -20.77 -10.25
N VAL A 242 -30.13 -22.09 -10.40
CA VAL A 242 -29.69 -23.02 -9.35
C VAL A 242 -28.26 -22.72 -8.92
N VAL A 243 -27.34 -22.56 -9.86
CA VAL A 243 -25.94 -22.19 -9.55
C VAL A 243 -25.88 -20.86 -8.80
N SER A 244 -26.67 -19.88 -9.20
CA SER A 244 -26.73 -18.58 -8.51
C SER A 244 -27.26 -18.69 -7.09
N GLN A 245 -28.27 -19.55 -6.86
CA GLN A 245 -28.84 -19.81 -5.52
C GLN A 245 -27.85 -20.53 -4.61
N LEU A 246 -27.09 -21.50 -5.13
CA LEU A 246 -26.01 -22.15 -4.40
C LEU A 246 -24.90 -21.14 -4.02
N ASN A 247 -24.52 -20.26 -4.93
CA ASN A 247 -23.52 -19.21 -4.67
C ASN A 247 -23.98 -18.18 -3.64
N ALA A 248 -25.27 -18.05 -3.38
CA ALA A 248 -25.79 -17.18 -2.32
C ALA A 248 -25.60 -17.76 -0.91
N VAL A 249 -25.29 -19.06 -0.80
CA VAL A 249 -25.02 -19.71 0.48
C VAL A 249 -23.59 -19.44 0.93
N THR A 250 -23.45 -18.82 2.09
CA THR A 250 -22.13 -18.55 2.68
C THR A 250 -21.37 -19.85 2.93
N GLY A 251 -20.09 -19.88 2.55
CA GLY A 251 -19.21 -21.03 2.80
C GLY A 251 -19.08 -22.00 1.62
N ILE A 252 -19.91 -21.88 0.60
CA ILE A 252 -19.78 -22.66 -0.65
C ILE A 252 -19.68 -21.77 -1.88
N SER A 253 -19.25 -22.37 -2.98
CA SER A 253 -19.20 -21.75 -4.30
C SER A 253 -19.59 -22.80 -5.33
N ALA A 254 -20.43 -22.46 -6.30
CA ALA A 254 -20.89 -23.33 -7.35
C ALA A 254 -20.57 -22.78 -8.74
N SER A 255 -20.27 -23.67 -9.67
CA SER A 255 -20.05 -23.34 -11.07
C SER A 255 -20.71 -24.34 -12.00
N LEU A 256 -21.17 -23.88 -13.16
CA LEU A 256 -21.69 -24.75 -14.22
C LEU A 256 -20.55 -25.03 -15.22
N VAL A 257 -20.26 -26.28 -15.42
CA VAL A 257 -19.19 -26.75 -16.31
C VAL A 257 -19.82 -27.57 -17.44
N ASN A 258 -19.50 -27.24 -18.69
CA ASN A 258 -19.83 -28.04 -19.85
C ASN A 258 -18.81 -29.20 -19.94
N THR A 259 -19.27 -30.42 -19.77
CA THR A 259 -18.43 -31.63 -19.77
C THR A 259 -18.32 -32.32 -21.14
N GLY A 260 -18.96 -31.75 -22.18
CA GLY A 260 -18.91 -32.25 -23.54
C GLY A 260 -20.28 -32.72 -24.06
N LYS A 261 -20.32 -33.78 -24.83
CA LYS A 261 -21.56 -34.35 -25.40
C LYS A 261 -21.74 -35.80 -24.97
N ASP A 262 -23.01 -36.18 -24.79
CA ASP A 262 -23.39 -37.57 -24.57
C ASP A 262 -23.30 -38.41 -25.86
N GLY A 263 -23.56 -39.73 -25.73
CA GLY A 263 -23.57 -40.66 -26.88
C GLY A 263 -24.64 -40.33 -27.93
N SER A 264 -25.61 -39.47 -27.60
CA SER A 264 -26.67 -38.98 -28.50
C SER A 264 -26.36 -37.61 -29.11
N GLY A 265 -25.22 -37.01 -28.76
CA GLY A 265 -24.77 -35.71 -29.28
C GLY A 265 -25.29 -34.49 -28.53
N ASN A 266 -26.04 -34.67 -27.42
CA ASN A 266 -26.53 -33.57 -26.58
C ASN A 266 -25.41 -33.01 -25.71
N GLN A 267 -25.42 -31.70 -25.47
CA GLN A 267 -24.50 -31.08 -24.50
C GLN A 267 -24.79 -31.59 -23.10
N VAL A 268 -23.74 -31.92 -22.37
CA VAL A 268 -23.81 -32.35 -20.97
C VAL A 268 -23.11 -31.35 -20.07
N TYR A 269 -23.74 -31.07 -18.96
CA TYR A 269 -23.25 -30.10 -17.97
C TYR A 269 -23.15 -30.77 -16.59
N SER A 270 -22.20 -30.28 -15.81
CA SER A 270 -22.06 -30.62 -14.39
C SER A 270 -22.14 -29.33 -13.56
N ILE A 271 -22.79 -29.39 -12.39
CA ILE A 271 -22.62 -28.38 -11.37
C ILE A 271 -21.50 -28.83 -10.45
N VAL A 272 -20.44 -28.03 -10.36
CA VAL A 272 -19.35 -28.26 -9.43
C VAL A 272 -19.56 -27.33 -8.23
N VAL A 273 -19.76 -27.93 -7.05
CA VAL A 273 -19.88 -27.18 -5.79
C VAL A 273 -18.60 -27.38 -5.00
N SER A 274 -18.00 -26.28 -4.54
CA SER A 274 -16.79 -26.32 -3.73
C SER A 274 -16.95 -25.49 -2.46
N SER A 275 -16.20 -25.82 -1.42
CA SER A 275 -16.09 -24.93 -0.27
C SER A 275 -15.38 -23.63 -0.65
N SER A 276 -15.80 -22.51 -0.06
CA SER A 276 -15.17 -21.20 -0.31
C SER A 276 -13.76 -21.14 0.25
N ALA A 277 -13.50 -21.81 1.38
CA ALA A 277 -12.22 -21.90 2.06
C ALA A 277 -11.63 -23.31 2.01
N THR A 278 -10.34 -23.43 2.25
CA THR A 278 -9.64 -24.69 2.53
C THR A 278 -9.76 -25.07 4.01
N GLY A 279 -9.30 -26.25 4.36
CA GLY A 279 -9.25 -26.74 5.74
C GLY A 279 -10.37 -27.69 6.08
N LYS A 280 -10.07 -28.63 6.98
CA LYS A 280 -10.92 -29.76 7.35
C LYS A 280 -12.35 -29.35 7.69
N ASN A 281 -12.55 -28.27 8.42
CA ASN A 281 -13.86 -27.79 8.86
C ASN A 281 -14.62 -26.98 7.80
N SER A 282 -14.05 -26.81 6.61
CA SER A 282 -14.69 -26.12 5.47
C SER A 282 -15.48 -27.06 4.57
N GLY A 283 -15.57 -28.34 4.90
CA GLY A 283 -16.43 -29.28 4.20
C GLY A 283 -17.90 -28.89 4.32
N PHE A 284 -18.75 -29.49 3.50
CA PHE A 284 -20.19 -29.28 3.55
C PHE A 284 -20.95 -30.60 3.27
N GLN A 285 -22.16 -30.64 3.75
CA GLN A 285 -23.14 -31.67 3.42
C GLN A 285 -24.38 -31.02 2.81
N ILE A 286 -24.88 -31.55 1.72
CA ILE A 286 -26.15 -31.19 1.12
C ILE A 286 -27.11 -32.35 1.35
N THR A 287 -28.25 -32.06 1.99
CA THR A 287 -29.34 -33.04 2.18
C THR A 287 -30.59 -32.51 1.49
N ALA A 288 -31.37 -33.40 0.90
CA ALA A 288 -32.64 -33.07 0.24
C ALA A 288 -33.79 -33.96 0.81
N SER A 289 -35.01 -33.58 0.54
CA SER A 289 -36.16 -34.42 0.92
C SER A 289 -36.40 -35.50 -0.17
N GLY A 290 -36.15 -36.77 0.17
CA GLY A 290 -36.22 -37.90 -0.75
C GLY A 290 -34.89 -38.17 -1.47
N ALA A 291 -34.65 -39.40 -1.92
CA ALA A 291 -33.44 -39.76 -2.66
C ALA A 291 -33.27 -38.85 -3.89
N SER A 292 -32.35 -37.95 -3.81
CA SER A 292 -32.20 -36.83 -4.76
C SER A 292 -30.77 -36.74 -5.27
N ARG A 293 -30.64 -36.48 -6.58
CA ARG A 293 -29.33 -36.19 -7.19
C ARG A 293 -28.60 -34.99 -6.57
N TRP A 294 -29.26 -34.19 -5.72
CA TRP A 294 -28.73 -33.01 -5.06
C TRP A 294 -28.03 -33.29 -3.72
N GLU A 295 -28.08 -34.54 -3.24
CA GLU A 295 -27.48 -34.94 -1.97
C GLU A 295 -26.00 -35.26 -2.10
N THR A 296 -25.23 -34.93 -1.07
CA THR A 296 -23.87 -35.43 -0.91
C THR A 296 -23.93 -36.85 -0.37
N PRO A 297 -23.38 -37.85 -1.09
CA PRO A 297 -23.37 -39.23 -0.58
C PRO A 297 -22.46 -39.39 0.63
N ALA A 298 -22.77 -40.33 1.50
CA ALA A 298 -21.97 -40.61 2.69
C ALA A 298 -20.66 -41.37 2.39
N TYR A 299 -20.39 -41.70 1.12
CA TYR A 299 -19.16 -42.40 0.73
C TYR A 299 -18.74 -42.03 -0.70
N PRO A 300 -17.40 -41.81 -0.95
CA PRO A 300 -16.88 -41.63 -2.30
C PRO A 300 -17.06 -42.95 -3.11
N GLY A 301 -17.73 -42.86 -4.25
CA GLY A 301 -18.02 -44.01 -5.07
C GLY A 301 -19.33 -44.73 -4.71
N GLY A 302 -20.08 -44.24 -3.75
CA GLY A 302 -21.50 -44.50 -3.60
C GLY A 302 -22.21 -43.95 -4.82
N ASN A 303 -22.56 -44.85 -5.69
CA ASN A 303 -22.86 -44.48 -7.04
C ASN A 303 -24.35 -44.33 -7.29
N SER A 304 -24.76 -43.10 -7.43
CA SER A 304 -25.60 -42.84 -8.58
C SER A 304 -24.72 -42.09 -9.60
N ASP A 305 -24.91 -42.29 -10.89
CA ASP A 305 -24.31 -41.52 -11.98
C ASP A 305 -24.55 -39.99 -11.86
N ASN A 306 -25.15 -39.58 -10.76
CA ASN A 306 -25.74 -38.27 -10.53
C ASN A 306 -24.99 -37.36 -9.51
N ASN A 307 -24.04 -37.89 -8.71
CA ASN A 307 -23.27 -37.10 -7.75
C ASN A 307 -21.93 -37.75 -7.38
N ARG A 308 -20.87 -36.95 -7.24
CA ARG A 308 -19.52 -37.45 -6.98
C ARG A 308 -18.75 -36.53 -6.06
N PHE A 309 -18.14 -37.12 -5.02
CA PHE A 309 -17.04 -36.43 -4.33
C PHE A 309 -15.79 -36.44 -5.20
N THR A 310 -15.28 -35.27 -5.51
CA THR A 310 -14.02 -35.11 -6.24
C THR A 310 -12.86 -34.93 -5.28
N GLN A 311 -13.10 -34.22 -4.17
CA GLN A 311 -12.09 -33.93 -3.18
C GLN A 311 -12.72 -33.59 -1.82
N PHE A 312 -12.17 -34.14 -0.72
CA PHE A 312 -12.51 -33.70 0.64
C PHE A 312 -11.74 -32.48 1.08
N ALA A 313 -12.35 -31.66 1.95
CA ALA A 313 -11.68 -30.59 2.65
C ALA A 313 -10.64 -31.18 3.61
N ALA A 314 -9.46 -30.60 3.60
CA ALA A 314 -8.36 -31.04 4.44
C ALA A 314 -7.51 -29.84 4.90
N ASP A 315 -6.93 -29.95 6.11
CA ASP A 315 -5.93 -29.02 6.59
C ASP A 315 -4.59 -29.25 5.89
N SER A 316 -3.77 -28.24 5.81
CA SER A 316 -2.36 -28.43 5.49
C SER A 316 -1.63 -29.02 6.68
N ASN A 317 -0.74 -29.98 6.42
CA ASN A 317 0.10 -30.61 7.42
C ASN A 317 1.54 -30.64 6.92
N PHE A 318 2.48 -30.30 7.78
CA PHE A 318 3.90 -30.32 7.47
C PHE A 318 4.72 -30.34 8.77
N LYS A 319 6.03 -30.54 8.66
CA LYS A 319 6.95 -30.40 9.80
C LYS A 319 7.81 -29.15 9.58
N LEU A 320 7.84 -28.27 10.58
CA LEU A 320 8.79 -27.16 10.64
C LEU A 320 9.88 -27.54 11.66
N ASP A 321 11.11 -27.69 11.17
CA ASP A 321 12.26 -28.15 11.97
C ASP A 321 11.97 -29.42 12.78
N GLY A 322 11.21 -30.34 12.17
CA GLY A 322 10.80 -31.61 12.78
C GLY A 322 9.53 -31.55 13.63
N VAL A 323 9.01 -30.37 13.95
CA VAL A 323 7.76 -30.18 14.71
C VAL A 323 6.56 -30.22 13.77
N GLU A 324 5.56 -31.04 14.10
CA GLU A 324 4.32 -31.14 13.31
C GLU A 324 3.45 -29.89 13.45
N VAL A 325 3.02 -29.36 12.32
CA VAL A 325 2.18 -28.17 12.21
C VAL A 325 0.99 -28.48 11.32
N SER A 326 -0.20 -28.08 11.75
CA SER A 326 -1.43 -28.14 10.97
C SER A 326 -2.07 -26.76 10.87
N ARG A 327 -2.53 -26.39 9.67
CA ARG A 327 -3.23 -25.13 9.40
C ARG A 327 -4.39 -25.35 8.43
N THR A 328 -5.40 -24.53 8.55
CA THR A 328 -6.58 -24.59 7.67
C THR A 328 -6.35 -23.96 6.30
N THR A 329 -5.24 -23.24 6.12
CA THR A 329 -4.89 -22.50 4.89
C THR A 329 -3.51 -22.91 4.38
N ASN A 330 -3.23 -22.56 3.13
CA ASN A 330 -1.91 -22.75 2.51
C ASN A 330 -1.01 -21.50 2.64
N SER A 331 -1.57 -20.34 2.98
CA SER A 331 -0.82 -19.13 3.26
C SER A 331 -0.77 -18.92 4.78
N ILE A 332 0.43 -18.99 5.35
CA ILE A 332 0.67 -19.12 6.79
C ILE A 332 1.55 -17.95 7.22
N THR A 333 1.06 -17.14 8.15
CA THR A 333 1.70 -15.88 8.58
C THR A 333 2.15 -15.86 10.03
N ASP A 334 1.90 -16.92 10.77
CA ASP A 334 2.04 -16.98 12.23
C ASP A 334 3.20 -17.87 12.74
N LEU A 335 3.94 -18.50 11.86
CA LEU A 335 5.00 -19.45 12.25
C LEU A 335 6.41 -18.84 12.25
N ILE A 336 6.75 -18.10 11.22
CA ILE A 336 8.04 -17.42 11.13
C ILE A 336 7.77 -15.92 11.16
N GLN A 337 8.30 -15.24 12.15
CA GLN A 337 8.04 -13.82 12.34
C GLN A 337 8.49 -13.01 11.11
N GLY A 338 7.61 -12.18 10.59
CA GLY A 338 7.87 -11.33 9.44
C GLY A 338 7.90 -12.05 8.09
N VAL A 339 7.50 -13.35 8.04
CA VAL A 339 7.52 -14.15 6.81
C VAL A 339 6.16 -14.83 6.60
N THR A 340 5.67 -14.78 5.39
CA THR A 340 4.55 -15.62 4.95
C THR A 340 5.10 -16.85 4.25
N ILE A 341 4.58 -18.02 4.64
CA ILE A 341 4.86 -19.33 4.03
C ILE A 341 3.67 -19.68 3.14
N ASP A 342 3.89 -19.83 1.84
CA ASP A 342 2.87 -20.26 0.88
C ASP A 342 3.17 -21.69 0.41
N LEU A 343 2.37 -22.63 0.88
CA LEU A 343 2.41 -24.04 0.44
C LEU A 343 1.72 -24.14 -0.92
N LYS A 344 2.42 -24.64 -1.94
CA LYS A 344 1.92 -24.71 -3.32
C LYS A 344 1.62 -26.10 -3.80
N ALA A 345 2.34 -27.09 -3.30
CA ALA A 345 2.18 -28.49 -3.69
C ALA A 345 2.55 -29.43 -2.55
N ASP A 346 1.98 -30.64 -2.58
CA ASP A 346 2.37 -31.74 -1.71
C ASP A 346 3.84 -32.12 -2.00
N ASP A 347 4.66 -32.30 -0.96
CA ASP A 347 6.08 -32.68 -1.09
C ASP A 347 6.53 -33.47 0.15
N THR A 348 6.99 -34.72 -0.06
CA THR A 348 7.48 -35.59 1.01
C THR A 348 8.93 -35.28 1.42
N GLY A 349 9.64 -34.52 0.60
CA GLY A 349 11.04 -34.14 0.87
C GLY A 349 11.18 -32.94 1.80
N SER A 350 12.41 -32.56 2.06
CA SER A 350 12.73 -31.35 2.83
C SER A 350 12.90 -30.15 1.90
N VAL A 351 12.29 -29.03 2.28
CA VAL A 351 12.42 -27.72 1.66
C VAL A 351 13.12 -26.80 2.66
N GLN A 352 14.26 -26.23 2.29
CA GLN A 352 14.94 -25.29 3.14
C GLN A 352 14.45 -23.86 2.87
N TYR A 353 14.09 -23.18 3.93
CA TYR A 353 13.93 -21.74 4.01
C TYR A 353 15.25 -21.13 4.41
N THR A 354 15.68 -20.09 3.75
CA THR A 354 16.86 -19.30 4.14
C THR A 354 16.49 -17.82 4.14
N ALA A 355 16.71 -17.17 5.28
CA ALA A 355 16.65 -15.72 5.40
C ALA A 355 18.05 -15.19 5.66
N ALA A 356 18.50 -14.29 4.83
CA ALA A 356 19.78 -13.63 4.98
C ALA A 356 19.65 -12.13 4.78
N ARG A 357 20.32 -11.35 5.64
CA ARG A 357 20.44 -9.91 5.42
C ARG A 357 21.42 -9.66 4.28
N SER A 358 21.05 -8.84 3.32
CA SER A 358 21.87 -8.51 2.15
C SER A 358 22.70 -7.25 2.41
N GLU A 359 24.01 -7.38 2.59
CA GLU A 359 24.92 -6.23 2.68
C GLU A 359 24.82 -5.34 1.43
N ALA A 360 24.70 -5.96 0.26
CA ALA A 360 24.58 -5.23 -1.01
C ALA A 360 23.32 -4.35 -1.05
N SER A 361 22.18 -4.87 -0.57
CA SER A 361 20.92 -4.10 -0.51
C SER A 361 21.01 -2.96 0.49
N VAL A 362 21.54 -3.21 1.68
CA VAL A 362 21.74 -2.16 2.70
C VAL A 362 22.68 -1.07 2.18
N LYS A 363 23.80 -1.46 1.54
CA LYS A 363 24.74 -0.52 0.91
C LYS A 363 24.06 0.30 -0.17
N ALA A 364 23.27 -0.33 -1.05
CA ALA A 364 22.55 0.39 -2.11
C ALA A 364 21.60 1.45 -1.54
N THR A 365 20.89 1.14 -0.45
CA THR A 365 20.05 2.11 0.26
C THR A 365 20.87 3.26 0.83
N VAL A 366 22.01 3.02 1.45
CA VAL A 366 22.90 4.08 1.97
C VAL A 366 23.38 4.99 0.83
N GLU A 367 23.82 4.41 -0.30
CA GLU A 367 24.27 5.16 -1.47
C GLU A 367 23.13 5.97 -2.11
N LYS A 368 21.91 5.42 -2.15
CA LYS A 368 20.70 6.12 -2.62
C LYS A 368 20.34 7.31 -1.72
N VAL A 369 20.43 7.16 -0.41
CA VAL A 369 20.25 8.25 0.57
C VAL A 369 21.28 9.36 0.33
N ILE A 370 22.56 9.01 0.19
CA ILE A 370 23.66 9.97 -0.08
C ILE A 370 23.42 10.73 -1.38
N SER A 371 23.12 10.04 -2.46
CA SER A 371 22.84 10.65 -3.77
C SER A 371 21.67 11.63 -3.68
N THR A 372 20.55 11.20 -3.07
CA THR A 372 19.35 12.04 -2.93
C THR A 372 19.59 13.27 -2.09
N LEU A 373 20.35 13.15 -0.98
CA LEU A 373 20.74 14.28 -0.14
C LEU A 373 21.61 15.29 -0.89
N ASN A 374 22.64 14.81 -1.60
CA ASN A 374 23.52 15.65 -2.39
C ASN A 374 22.78 16.38 -3.51
N ASP A 375 21.89 15.69 -4.19
CA ASP A 375 21.06 16.27 -5.24
C ASP A 375 20.11 17.36 -4.72
N TYR A 376 19.53 17.16 -3.54
CA TYR A 376 18.66 18.15 -2.91
C TYR A 376 19.46 19.36 -2.42
N LYS A 377 20.59 19.11 -1.75
CA LYS A 377 21.51 20.14 -1.30
C LYS A 377 22.05 21.00 -2.46
N LYS A 378 22.51 20.35 -3.54
CA LYS A 378 23.00 21.03 -4.73
C LYS A 378 21.98 22.01 -5.31
N GLU A 379 20.71 21.63 -5.35
CA GLU A 379 19.65 22.51 -5.82
C GLU A 379 19.41 23.69 -4.84
N LEU A 380 19.39 23.43 -3.54
CA LEU A 380 19.30 24.49 -2.54
C LEU A 380 20.48 25.47 -2.62
N ASP A 381 21.69 24.97 -2.82
CA ASP A 381 22.89 25.81 -2.95
C ASP A 381 22.84 26.64 -4.24
N ARG A 382 22.40 26.06 -5.36
CA ARG A 382 22.20 26.79 -6.63
C ARG A 382 21.16 27.91 -6.49
N LEU A 383 20.05 27.65 -5.82
CA LEU A 383 18.97 28.62 -5.63
C LEU A 383 19.37 29.77 -4.68
N THR A 384 20.29 29.51 -3.77
CA THR A 384 20.77 30.49 -2.76
C THR A 384 22.22 30.95 -2.97
N PHE A 385 22.79 30.66 -4.14
CA PHE A 385 24.16 31.04 -4.48
C PHE A 385 24.36 32.57 -4.34
N ILE A 386 25.47 32.96 -3.73
CA ILE A 386 25.88 34.35 -3.62
C ILE A 386 27.06 34.56 -4.57
N ASP A 387 26.85 35.38 -5.60
CA ASP A 387 27.91 35.84 -6.46
C ASP A 387 28.57 37.06 -5.79
N VAL A 388 29.86 36.94 -5.51
CA VAL A 388 30.63 38.03 -4.85
C VAL A 388 30.73 39.26 -5.76
N GLU A 389 30.68 39.04 -7.07
CA GLU A 389 30.69 40.11 -8.08
C GLU A 389 29.27 40.68 -8.32
N GLY A 390 28.23 39.99 -7.84
CA GLY A 390 26.87 40.50 -7.67
C GLY A 390 25.89 40.31 -8.83
N ASP A 391 26.35 39.85 -9.98
CA ASP A 391 25.53 39.83 -11.21
C ASP A 391 24.75 38.52 -11.42
N ASN A 392 25.21 37.41 -10.83
CA ASN A 392 24.64 36.07 -11.04
C ASN A 392 24.17 35.38 -9.75
N ASN A 393 23.58 36.14 -8.85
CA ASN A 393 23.01 35.57 -7.62
C ASN A 393 21.91 34.57 -7.90
N GLY A 394 21.84 33.52 -7.07
CA GLY A 394 20.73 32.59 -7.08
C GLY A 394 19.38 33.30 -6.86
N PRO A 395 18.30 32.80 -7.49
CA PRO A 395 17.00 33.51 -7.47
C PRO A 395 16.36 33.62 -6.09
N LEU A 396 16.80 32.84 -5.10
CA LEU A 396 16.31 32.81 -3.72
C LEU A 396 17.42 33.20 -2.72
N VAL A 397 18.44 33.92 -3.20
CA VAL A 397 19.50 34.45 -2.33
C VAL A 397 18.88 35.31 -1.21
N MET A 398 19.28 35.04 0.03
CA MET A 398 18.77 35.70 1.23
C MET A 398 17.26 35.51 1.50
N ASP A 399 16.57 34.61 0.82
CA ASP A 399 15.18 34.29 1.18
C ASP A 399 15.15 33.59 2.56
N PRO A 400 14.42 34.16 3.57
CA PRO A 400 14.44 33.61 4.93
C PRO A 400 13.78 32.25 5.05
N ALA A 401 12.81 31.93 4.17
CA ALA A 401 12.14 30.65 4.20
C ALA A 401 13.07 29.52 3.70
N VAL A 402 13.84 29.80 2.65
CA VAL A 402 14.84 28.86 2.13
C VAL A 402 16.03 28.75 3.08
N GLY A 403 16.44 29.82 3.73
CA GLY A 403 17.46 29.79 4.79
C GLY A 403 17.08 28.89 5.96
N ARG A 404 15.82 28.95 6.41
CA ARG A 404 15.28 28.01 7.43
C ARG A 404 15.29 26.56 6.95
N LEU A 405 14.89 26.32 5.70
CA LEU A 405 14.91 24.99 5.12
C LEU A 405 16.31 24.37 5.11
N LYS A 406 17.33 25.13 4.69
CA LYS A 406 18.74 24.68 4.75
C LYS A 406 19.16 24.32 6.16
N SER A 407 18.75 25.11 7.15
CA SER A 407 19.03 24.85 8.57
C SER A 407 18.32 23.59 9.07
N GLN A 408 17.07 23.38 8.68
CA GLN A 408 16.31 22.16 9.01
C GLN A 408 16.92 20.91 8.39
N LEU A 409 17.30 20.96 7.11
CA LEU A 409 17.98 19.85 6.44
C LEU A 409 19.29 19.49 7.15
N LYS A 410 20.11 20.51 7.46
CA LYS A 410 21.35 20.31 8.23
C LYS A 410 21.07 19.67 9.59
N SER A 411 20.07 20.16 10.32
CA SER A 411 19.68 19.61 11.62
C SER A 411 19.31 18.13 11.52
N LEU A 412 18.48 17.75 10.53
CA LEU A 412 18.10 16.34 10.33
C LEU A 412 19.29 15.42 10.08
N THR A 413 20.31 15.90 9.38
CA THR A 413 21.46 15.05 9.03
C THR A 413 22.49 14.88 10.16
N ILE A 414 22.47 15.75 11.19
CA ILE A 414 23.37 15.68 12.34
C ILE A 414 22.69 15.24 13.62
N THR A 415 21.36 15.18 13.66
CA THR A 415 20.59 14.77 14.83
C THR A 415 20.54 13.23 14.91
N ALA A 416 20.58 12.70 16.14
CA ALA A 416 20.45 11.29 16.39
C ALA A 416 19.06 10.76 15.98
N LEU A 417 19.04 9.59 15.33
CA LEU A 417 17.86 8.78 15.06
C LEU A 417 17.52 7.97 16.33
N LYS A 418 16.70 8.54 17.17
CA LYS A 418 16.33 7.98 18.48
C LYS A 418 15.24 6.92 18.35
N GLY A 419 15.21 5.98 19.31
CA GLY A 419 14.13 5.00 19.45
C GLY A 419 14.20 3.84 18.44
N HIS A 420 15.35 3.61 17.79
CA HIS A 420 15.58 2.44 16.95
C HIS A 420 16.41 1.36 17.65
N ALA A 421 17.14 1.74 18.69
CA ALA A 421 17.92 0.88 19.55
C ALA A 421 18.02 1.49 20.96
N ASP A 422 18.72 0.82 21.85
CA ASP A 422 19.06 1.31 23.19
C ASP A 422 20.04 2.49 23.18
N LYS A 423 20.67 2.77 22.04
CA LYS A 423 21.61 3.87 21.81
C LYS A 423 21.17 4.78 20.68
N ASP A 424 21.63 6.02 20.76
CA ASP A 424 21.44 7.01 19.70
C ASP A 424 22.23 6.62 18.44
N ILE A 425 21.56 6.56 17.30
CA ILE A 425 22.14 6.24 15.99
C ILE A 425 22.31 7.54 15.20
N TYR A 426 23.48 7.80 14.67
CA TYR A 426 23.76 8.92 13.78
C TYR A 426 23.99 8.43 12.35
N LEU A 427 23.70 9.26 11.34
CA LEU A 427 24.00 8.94 9.95
C LEU A 427 25.48 8.59 9.74
N SER A 428 26.37 9.26 10.49
CA SER A 428 27.81 8.96 10.48
C SER A 428 28.15 7.55 10.96
N ASN A 429 27.36 6.98 11.88
CA ASN A 429 27.53 5.59 12.31
C ASN A 429 27.16 4.59 11.20
N LEU A 430 26.26 4.99 10.28
CA LEU A 430 25.80 4.18 9.16
C LEU A 430 26.68 4.33 7.90
N GLY A 431 27.83 5.03 8.02
CA GLY A 431 28.74 5.28 6.91
C GLY A 431 28.34 6.47 6.01
N ILE A 432 27.40 7.32 6.43
CA ILE A 432 27.04 8.55 5.74
C ILE A 432 27.77 9.72 6.41
N LYS A 433 28.86 10.18 5.82
CA LYS A 433 29.70 11.26 6.35
C LYS A 433 29.66 12.49 5.45
N THR A 434 30.10 13.62 5.99
CA THR A 434 30.17 14.89 5.26
C THR A 434 31.64 15.31 5.10
N ASN A 435 32.04 15.71 3.90
CA ASN A 435 33.38 16.23 3.62
C ASN A 435 33.48 17.74 3.95
N SER A 436 34.66 18.32 3.73
CA SER A 436 34.92 19.76 3.97
C SER A 436 34.09 20.70 3.08
N SER A 437 33.64 20.23 1.90
CA SER A 437 32.75 20.98 1.00
C SER A 437 31.27 20.85 1.41
N GLY A 438 30.98 20.08 2.46
CA GLY A 438 29.62 19.83 2.93
C GLY A 438 28.85 18.79 2.10
N GLU A 439 29.51 18.04 1.22
CA GLU A 439 28.90 16.95 0.46
C GLU A 439 28.88 15.67 1.28
N TYR A 440 27.81 14.89 1.17
CA TYR A 440 27.70 13.58 1.80
C TYR A 440 28.45 12.54 0.97
N PHE A 441 29.19 11.65 1.63
CA PHE A 441 29.90 10.56 0.98
C PHE A 441 29.80 9.25 1.76
N PHE A 442 30.01 8.15 1.05
CA PHE A 442 29.97 6.81 1.63
C PHE A 442 31.32 6.44 2.24
N ASP A 443 31.35 6.24 3.58
CA ASP A 443 32.50 5.72 4.30
C ASP A 443 32.38 4.21 4.46
N LYS A 444 33.07 3.49 3.58
CA LYS A 444 33.03 2.01 3.54
C LYS A 444 33.51 1.37 4.85
N VAL A 445 34.48 1.97 5.54
CA VAL A 445 35.06 1.38 6.77
C VAL A 445 34.04 1.43 7.90
N THR A 446 33.45 2.59 8.13
CA THR A 446 32.41 2.72 9.16
C THR A 446 31.18 1.89 8.84
N PHE A 447 30.73 1.89 7.57
CA PHE A 447 29.61 1.05 7.11
C PHE A 447 29.87 -0.43 7.41
N GLY A 448 31.00 -0.97 6.96
CA GLY A 448 31.33 -2.39 7.16
C GLY A 448 31.43 -2.79 8.63
N LYS A 449 32.01 -1.91 9.46
CA LYS A 449 32.06 -2.15 10.91
C LYS A 449 30.66 -2.19 11.52
N THR A 450 29.81 -1.21 11.22
CA THR A 450 28.44 -1.18 11.75
C THR A 450 27.60 -2.32 11.21
N TYR A 451 27.78 -2.69 9.92
CA TYR A 451 27.06 -3.83 9.34
C TYR A 451 27.41 -5.15 10.02
N THR A 452 28.66 -5.32 10.45
CA THR A 452 29.12 -6.52 11.18
C THR A 452 28.65 -6.52 12.64
N ASP A 453 28.77 -5.38 13.33
CA ASP A 453 28.56 -5.31 14.79
C ASP A 453 27.09 -5.08 15.16
N ASN A 454 26.35 -4.26 14.38
CA ASN A 454 24.98 -3.83 14.69
C ASN A 454 24.18 -3.62 13.38
N PRO A 455 23.96 -4.67 12.58
CA PRO A 455 23.30 -4.54 11.28
C PRO A 455 21.84 -4.02 11.36
N GLU A 456 21.20 -4.15 12.52
CA GLU A 456 19.83 -3.64 12.78
C GLU A 456 19.77 -2.11 12.78
N TYR A 457 20.88 -1.40 13.03
CA TYR A 457 20.89 0.06 13.03
C TYR A 457 20.52 0.67 11.68
N PHE A 458 20.75 -0.06 10.57
CA PHE A 458 20.37 0.41 9.23
C PHE A 458 18.85 0.51 9.02
N ALA A 459 18.05 -0.17 9.83
CA ALA A 459 16.60 -0.01 9.80
C ALA A 459 16.18 1.45 10.08
N ALA A 460 16.95 2.19 10.88
CA ALA A 460 16.71 3.60 11.16
C ALA A 460 16.75 4.51 9.92
N LEU A 461 17.29 4.04 8.79
CA LEU A 461 17.24 4.79 7.53
C LEU A 461 15.87 4.72 6.87
N LYS A 462 15.17 3.56 6.95
CA LYS A 462 13.97 3.28 6.15
C LYS A 462 12.71 3.01 6.96
N ASP A 463 12.81 2.36 8.12
CA ASP A 463 11.68 1.87 8.90
C ASP A 463 11.43 2.73 10.14
N ASP A 464 10.20 3.16 10.34
CA ASP A 464 9.78 3.64 11.65
C ASP A 464 9.77 2.47 12.63
N ASN A 465 10.14 2.71 13.87
CA ASN A 465 10.21 1.70 14.91
C ASN A 465 9.18 1.93 16.02
N VAL A 466 8.49 0.86 16.42
CA VAL A 466 7.80 0.76 17.70
C VAL A 466 8.08 -0.65 18.24
N SER A 467 8.94 -0.75 19.22
CA SER A 467 9.37 -2.04 19.79
C SER A 467 9.56 -1.96 21.30
N THR A 468 9.74 -3.09 21.94
CA THR A 468 9.90 -3.19 23.39
C THR A 468 11.24 -3.83 23.73
N SER A 469 11.79 -3.52 24.91
CA SER A 469 13.04 -4.09 25.39
C SER A 469 12.89 -5.54 25.91
N VAL A 470 11.66 -6.05 25.97
CA VAL A 470 11.36 -7.40 26.49
C VAL A 470 10.50 -8.16 25.48
N VAL A 471 10.77 -9.44 25.32
CA VAL A 471 10.05 -10.32 24.38
C VAL A 471 8.60 -10.65 24.81
N THR A 472 8.31 -10.47 26.12
CA THR A 472 6.98 -10.69 26.69
C THR A 472 6.03 -9.53 26.44
N ALA A 473 6.48 -8.44 25.84
CA ALA A 473 5.64 -7.29 25.51
C ALA A 473 5.73 -6.94 24.02
N THR A 474 4.64 -6.41 23.49
CA THR A 474 4.56 -5.84 22.14
C THR A 474 3.99 -4.45 22.21
N ALA A 475 4.50 -3.53 21.42
CA ALA A 475 3.96 -2.18 21.31
C ALA A 475 3.56 -1.89 19.85
N THR A 476 2.41 -1.26 19.68
CA THR A 476 1.91 -0.82 18.39
C THR A 476 1.36 0.61 18.49
N LYS A 477 1.44 1.36 17.41
CA LYS A 477 0.78 2.67 17.31
C LYS A 477 0.00 2.81 16.02
N SER A 478 -1.09 3.57 16.07
CA SER A 478 -1.76 4.00 14.84
C SER A 478 -0.83 4.92 14.03
N GLN A 479 -0.96 4.88 12.71
CA GLN A 479 -0.25 5.81 11.81
C GLN A 479 -0.52 7.30 12.11
N PHE A 480 -1.68 7.60 12.69
CA PHE A 480 -2.07 8.97 13.06
C PHE A 480 -1.50 9.41 14.41
N THR A 481 -0.98 8.48 15.22
CA THR A 481 -0.46 8.79 16.55
C THR A 481 0.95 9.34 16.44
N LYS A 482 1.11 10.60 16.83
CA LYS A 482 2.41 11.29 16.83
C LYS A 482 3.04 11.21 18.22
N ILE A 483 4.03 10.35 18.38
CA ILE A 483 4.86 10.24 19.59
C ILE A 483 6.26 10.71 19.18
N PRO A 484 6.90 11.63 19.93
CA PRO A 484 8.29 12.00 19.68
C PRO A 484 9.21 10.78 19.69
N SER A 485 10.23 10.78 18.84
CA SER A 485 11.20 9.69 18.85
C SER A 485 12.00 9.66 20.14
N GLY A 486 12.12 8.49 20.75
CA GLY A 486 12.81 8.32 22.03
C GLY A 486 12.58 6.95 22.65
N THR A 487 13.18 6.77 23.81
CA THR A 487 12.99 5.60 24.69
C THR A 487 12.07 6.01 25.83
N TYR A 488 11.03 5.24 26.06
CA TYR A 488 10.02 5.49 27.07
C TYR A 488 9.92 4.29 28.01
N GLU A 489 10.19 4.50 29.28
CA GLU A 489 9.98 3.47 30.28
C GLU A 489 8.49 3.27 30.54
N VAL A 490 8.04 2.03 30.50
CA VAL A 490 6.74 1.60 31.00
C VAL A 490 6.94 1.08 32.41
N SER A 491 6.44 1.79 33.40
CA SER A 491 6.65 1.46 34.81
C SER A 491 5.42 1.83 35.65
N TYR A 492 5.27 1.13 36.81
CA TYR A 492 4.22 1.45 37.76
C TYR A 492 4.72 2.49 38.77
N ASP A 493 4.06 3.63 38.81
CA ASP A 493 4.33 4.67 39.83
C ASP A 493 3.46 4.44 41.06
N SER A 494 4.06 3.97 42.15
CA SER A 494 3.39 3.69 43.40
C SER A 494 2.86 4.96 44.08
N GLY A 495 3.46 6.13 43.82
CA GLY A 495 3.02 7.41 44.41
C GLY A 495 1.71 7.90 43.83
N SER A 496 1.46 7.68 42.55
CA SER A 496 0.20 8.01 41.88
C SER A 496 -0.72 6.80 41.65
N SER A 497 -0.28 5.60 42.02
CA SER A 497 -0.99 4.33 41.77
C SER A 497 -1.37 4.12 40.30
N THR A 498 -0.51 4.59 39.35
CA THR A 498 -0.76 4.53 37.92
C THR A 498 0.42 3.95 37.16
N TRP A 499 0.13 3.30 36.03
CA TRP A 499 1.15 2.95 35.05
C TRP A 499 1.51 4.17 34.24
N LYS A 500 2.77 4.28 33.86
CA LYS A 500 3.31 5.40 33.06
C LYS A 500 4.06 4.90 31.83
N PHE A 501 4.02 5.70 30.78
CA PHE A 501 4.83 5.63 29.59
C PHE A 501 5.70 6.91 29.57
N GLY A 502 6.91 6.81 30.03
CA GLY A 502 7.72 7.97 30.39
C GLY A 502 7.02 8.81 31.48
N THR A 503 6.59 10.02 31.14
CA THR A 503 5.85 10.90 32.06
C THR A 503 4.34 10.84 31.89
N THR A 504 3.83 10.08 30.91
CA THR A 504 2.41 10.04 30.53
C THR A 504 1.71 8.87 31.20
N ASN A 505 0.54 9.11 31.77
CA ASN A 505 -0.26 8.05 32.40
C ASN A 505 -0.84 7.09 31.36
N LEU A 506 -0.84 5.81 31.71
CA LEU A 506 -1.44 4.72 30.95
C LEU A 506 -2.69 4.18 31.66
N ILE A 507 -3.64 3.72 30.88
CA ILE A 507 -4.80 2.95 31.32
C ILE A 507 -4.44 1.47 31.13
N ARG A 508 -4.46 0.70 32.23
CA ARG A 508 -4.25 -0.76 32.22
C ARG A 508 -5.58 -1.49 32.17
N SER A 509 -5.66 -2.53 31.38
CA SER A 509 -6.75 -3.52 31.37
C SER A 509 -6.16 -4.93 31.27
N ASP A 510 -6.91 -5.92 31.72
CA ASP A 510 -6.52 -7.32 31.55
C ASP A 510 -6.79 -7.74 30.09
N TYR A 511 -5.86 -8.47 29.49
CA TYR A 511 -5.93 -8.89 28.11
C TYR A 511 -5.19 -10.21 27.88
N ASN A 512 -5.89 -11.24 27.41
CA ASN A 512 -5.34 -12.57 27.08
C ASN A 512 -4.42 -13.19 28.16
N GLY A 513 -4.81 -13.03 29.44
CA GLY A 513 -4.02 -13.53 30.57
C GLY A 513 -2.84 -12.65 30.97
N GLY A 514 -2.59 -11.56 30.26
CA GLY A 514 -1.60 -10.53 30.55
C GLY A 514 -2.22 -9.17 30.77
N SER A 515 -1.48 -8.12 30.44
CA SER A 515 -1.94 -6.72 30.57
C SER A 515 -1.89 -5.99 29.25
N ARG A 516 -2.90 -5.14 28.99
CA ARG A 516 -2.94 -4.16 27.91
C ARG A 516 -2.87 -2.76 28.49
N PHE A 517 -2.00 -1.94 27.92
CA PHE A 517 -1.86 -0.53 28.25
C PHE A 517 -2.26 0.33 27.06
N SER A 518 -3.05 1.36 27.32
CA SER A 518 -3.44 2.38 26.35
C SER A 518 -3.20 3.78 26.92
N SER A 519 -3.05 4.78 26.04
CA SER A 519 -2.77 6.16 26.41
C SER A 519 -3.85 7.11 25.92
N VAL A 520 -4.35 7.99 26.77
CA VAL A 520 -5.23 9.10 26.38
C VAL A 520 -4.43 10.18 25.65
N THR A 521 -3.21 10.44 26.08
CA THR A 521 -2.32 11.44 25.47
C THR A 521 -1.86 11.04 24.07
N TYR A 522 -1.66 9.72 23.86
CA TYR A 522 -1.26 9.17 22.56
C TYR A 522 -2.33 8.17 22.08
N PRO A 523 -3.48 8.65 21.58
CA PRO A 523 -4.57 7.78 21.12
C PRO A 523 -4.08 6.83 20.01
N GLY A 524 -4.33 5.53 20.19
CA GLY A 524 -3.86 4.48 19.27
C GLY A 524 -2.48 3.89 19.60
N LEU A 525 -1.81 4.34 20.68
CA LEU A 525 -0.73 3.58 21.30
C LEU A 525 -1.35 2.44 22.12
N VAL A 526 -0.95 1.20 21.83
CA VAL A 526 -1.34 -0.01 22.54
C VAL A 526 -0.08 -0.79 22.89
N ILE A 527 0.06 -1.19 24.13
CA ILE A 527 1.16 -2.01 24.60
C ILE A 527 0.56 -3.24 25.27
N ASP A 528 0.80 -4.41 24.72
CA ASP A 528 0.32 -5.69 25.23
C ASP A 528 1.47 -6.46 25.85
N THR A 529 1.23 -7.10 27.00
CA THR A 529 2.21 -7.99 27.65
C THR A 529 1.54 -9.30 28.03
N THR A 530 2.30 -10.39 27.94
CA THR A 530 1.87 -11.72 28.41
C THR A 530 1.91 -11.83 29.94
N ASP A 531 2.49 -10.85 30.63
CA ASP A 531 2.56 -10.79 32.09
C ASP A 531 1.43 -9.93 32.65
N ALA A 532 0.68 -10.48 33.60
CA ALA A 532 -0.38 -9.78 34.31
C ALA A 532 0.16 -8.70 35.26
N SER A 533 1.43 -8.78 35.66
CA SER A 533 2.10 -7.82 36.55
C SER A 533 3.54 -7.58 36.07
N PRO A 534 3.71 -6.93 34.91
CA PRO A 534 5.02 -6.79 34.31
C PRO A 534 5.96 -5.93 35.16
N SER A 535 7.22 -6.28 35.20
CA SER A 535 8.28 -5.38 35.67
C SER A 535 8.43 -4.20 34.71
N ALA A 536 9.11 -3.13 35.13
CA ALA A 536 9.40 -2.00 34.25
C ALA A 536 10.21 -2.45 33.02
N PHE A 537 9.85 -1.92 31.85
CA PHE A 537 10.53 -2.18 30.58
C PHE A 537 10.49 -0.95 29.69
N ASN A 538 11.35 -0.89 28.68
CA ASN A 538 11.40 0.21 27.75
C ASN A 538 10.59 -0.07 26.48
N VAL A 539 9.95 0.97 25.97
CA VAL A 539 9.36 1.05 24.63
C VAL A 539 10.19 2.03 23.80
N PHE A 540 10.65 1.58 22.66
CA PHE A 540 11.39 2.39 21.70
C PHE A 540 10.44 2.91 20.63
N VAL A 541 10.37 4.22 20.45
CA VAL A 541 9.60 4.86 19.38
C VAL A 541 10.56 5.62 18.50
N GLY A 542 10.79 5.15 17.30
CA GLY A 542 11.73 5.71 16.35
C GLY A 542 11.04 6.16 15.07
N LYS A 543 11.45 7.33 14.56
CA LYS A 543 11.10 7.80 13.24
C LYS A 543 12.30 7.64 12.33
N SER A 544 12.13 7.00 11.19
CA SER A 544 13.21 6.77 10.24
C SER A 544 13.72 8.09 9.63
N PHE A 545 14.95 8.06 9.15
CA PHE A 545 15.52 9.19 8.43
C PHE A 545 14.72 9.50 7.16
N SER A 546 14.34 8.47 6.40
CA SER A 546 13.55 8.63 5.18
C SER A 546 12.20 9.27 5.46
N GLN A 547 11.45 8.83 6.50
CA GLN A 547 10.19 9.45 6.86
C GLN A 547 10.37 10.89 7.35
N SER A 548 11.48 11.19 8.04
CA SER A 548 11.79 12.55 8.45
C SER A 548 12.05 13.48 7.26
N MET A 549 12.71 12.98 6.21
CA MET A 549 12.91 13.68 4.95
C MET A 549 11.61 13.85 4.15
N VAL A 550 10.75 12.84 4.14
CA VAL A 550 9.39 12.93 3.55
C VAL A 550 8.61 14.04 4.24
N ASP A 551 8.57 14.08 5.56
CA ASP A 551 7.84 15.10 6.31
C ASP A 551 8.42 16.51 6.07
N LEU A 552 9.76 16.66 6.00
CA LEU A 552 10.40 17.93 5.68
C LEU A 552 9.93 18.43 4.31
N THR A 553 9.98 17.57 3.28
CA THR A 553 9.58 17.94 1.93
C THR A 553 8.08 18.20 1.80
N GLU A 554 7.23 17.45 2.51
CA GLU A 554 5.79 17.72 2.60
C GLU A 554 5.49 19.07 3.25
N SER A 555 6.22 19.42 4.31
CA SER A 555 6.08 20.72 4.97
C SER A 555 6.33 21.89 4.03
N ILE A 556 7.22 21.73 3.05
CA ILE A 556 7.53 22.73 2.02
C ILE A 556 6.42 22.80 0.98
N LEU A 557 5.93 21.65 0.55
CA LEU A 557 4.89 21.54 -0.49
C LEU A 557 3.49 21.92 0.02
N SER A 558 3.32 22.04 1.34
CA SER A 558 2.05 22.42 1.96
C SER A 558 1.58 23.81 1.53
N SER A 559 0.27 23.97 1.36
CA SER A 559 -0.37 25.26 1.06
C SER A 559 -0.17 26.31 2.16
N SER A 560 0.12 25.90 3.39
CA SER A 560 0.43 26.76 4.54
C SER A 560 1.93 26.96 4.80
N SER A 561 2.80 26.47 3.91
CA SER A 561 4.25 26.55 4.08
C SER A 561 4.78 28.00 4.04
N SER A 562 5.92 28.22 4.70
CA SER A 562 6.62 29.50 4.61
C SER A 562 7.10 29.81 3.18
N ILE A 563 7.39 28.80 2.38
CA ILE A 563 7.74 28.91 0.96
C ILE A 563 6.53 29.39 0.14
N LYS A 564 5.35 28.85 0.39
CA LYS A 564 4.11 29.30 -0.27
C LYS A 564 3.74 30.72 0.13
N THR A 565 3.96 31.08 1.37
CA THR A 565 3.79 32.46 1.86
C THR A 565 4.73 33.43 1.16
N ALA A 566 6.02 33.04 0.99
CA ALA A 566 7.01 33.85 0.26
C ALA A 566 6.59 34.01 -1.22
N GLU A 567 6.18 32.94 -1.90
CA GLU A 567 5.67 33.00 -3.28
C GLU A 567 4.51 33.99 -3.41
N THR A 568 3.54 33.93 -2.49
CA THR A 568 2.39 34.83 -2.48
C THR A 568 2.83 36.27 -2.26
N SER A 569 3.80 36.53 -1.38
CA SER A 569 4.35 37.84 -1.14
C SER A 569 5.02 38.43 -2.39
N TYR A 570 5.80 37.63 -3.14
CA TYR A 570 6.40 38.07 -4.40
C TYR A 570 5.34 38.40 -5.46
N LYS A 571 4.29 37.56 -5.59
CA LYS A 571 3.17 37.84 -6.50
C LYS A 571 2.40 39.09 -6.16
N THR A 572 2.13 39.36 -4.88
CA THR A 572 1.48 40.58 -4.41
C THR A 572 2.38 41.81 -4.68
N SER A 573 3.67 41.71 -4.39
CA SER A 573 4.64 42.76 -4.71
C SER A 573 4.65 43.10 -6.21
N ASN A 574 4.58 42.10 -7.09
CA ASN A 574 4.48 42.31 -8.55
C ASN A 574 3.20 43.03 -8.95
N THR A 575 2.06 42.70 -8.34
CA THR A 575 0.80 43.40 -8.56
C THR A 575 0.90 44.89 -8.18
N ASP A 576 1.53 45.17 -7.05
CA ASP A 576 1.74 46.57 -6.59
C ASP A 576 2.73 47.31 -7.48
N ILE A 577 3.80 46.67 -7.94
CA ILE A 577 4.75 47.23 -8.90
C ILE A 577 4.04 47.55 -10.22
N ALA A 578 3.20 46.65 -10.73
CA ALA A 578 2.45 46.91 -11.97
C ALA A 578 1.57 48.17 -11.87
N LYS A 579 0.89 48.40 -10.73
CA LYS A 579 0.14 49.61 -10.47
C LYS A 579 1.05 50.85 -10.51
N LYS A 580 2.21 50.81 -9.83
CA LYS A 580 3.18 51.91 -9.81
C LYS A 580 3.75 52.24 -11.20
N LEU A 581 3.98 51.23 -12.03
CA LEU A 581 4.42 51.42 -13.41
C LEU A 581 3.32 52.09 -14.27
N VAL A 582 2.03 51.76 -14.06
CA VAL A 582 0.90 52.44 -14.69
C VAL A 582 0.83 53.90 -14.25
N ASP A 583 0.98 54.16 -12.94
CA ASP A 583 1.00 55.53 -12.41
C ASP A 583 2.16 56.38 -12.98
N LEU A 584 3.36 55.78 -13.10
CA LEU A 584 4.51 56.42 -13.73
C LEU A 584 4.27 56.70 -15.21
N ALA A 585 3.63 55.83 -15.95
CA ALA A 585 3.28 56.05 -17.35
C ALA A 585 2.24 57.20 -17.51
N ALA A 586 1.27 57.27 -16.61
CA ALA A 586 0.33 58.39 -16.57
C ALA A 586 1.03 59.73 -16.26
N ARG A 587 1.97 59.71 -15.28
CA ARG A 587 2.78 60.88 -14.95
C ARG A 587 3.68 61.32 -16.10
N GLU A 588 4.31 60.38 -16.78
CA GLU A 588 5.11 60.62 -17.99
C GLU A 588 4.32 61.38 -19.04
N LYS A 589 3.09 60.92 -19.33
CA LYS A 589 2.19 61.58 -20.27
C LYS A 589 1.82 63.01 -19.85
N LEU A 590 1.54 63.21 -18.55
CA LEU A 590 1.25 64.56 -18.01
C LEU A 590 2.45 65.52 -18.12
N LEU A 591 3.65 65.01 -17.76
CA LEU A 591 4.90 65.80 -17.87
C LEU A 591 5.20 66.13 -19.32
N THR A 592 5.08 65.19 -20.23
CA THR A 592 5.26 65.40 -21.66
C THR A 592 4.33 66.50 -22.17
N THR A 593 3.03 66.40 -21.85
CA THR A 593 2.07 67.42 -22.25
C THR A 593 2.42 68.81 -21.67
N ARG A 594 2.72 68.86 -20.36
CA ARG A 594 3.07 70.09 -19.68
C ARG A 594 4.32 70.76 -20.28
N TYR A 595 5.42 70.03 -20.44
CA TYR A 595 6.65 70.56 -21.00
C TYR A 595 6.50 70.90 -22.48
N THR A 596 5.75 70.12 -23.26
CA THR A 596 5.44 70.46 -24.65
C THR A 596 4.71 71.80 -24.75
N THR A 597 3.70 72.04 -23.89
CA THR A 597 3.01 73.36 -23.84
C THR A 597 3.95 74.45 -23.42
N GLN A 598 4.68 74.29 -22.32
CA GLN A 598 5.59 75.33 -21.81
C GLN A 598 6.69 75.72 -22.81
N PHE A 599 7.35 74.76 -23.43
CA PHE A 599 8.37 75.05 -24.44
C PHE A 599 7.74 75.54 -25.77
N GLY A 600 6.52 75.11 -26.12
CA GLY A 600 5.79 75.65 -27.26
C GLY A 600 5.46 77.12 -27.09
N ASP A 601 4.98 77.52 -25.89
CA ASP A 601 4.68 78.90 -25.57
C ASP A 601 5.98 79.80 -25.58
N MET A 602 7.09 79.21 -25.07
CA MET A 602 8.37 79.85 -25.13
C MET A 602 8.84 80.10 -26.57
N GLU A 603 8.75 79.10 -27.44
CA GLU A 603 9.11 79.20 -28.86
C GLU A 603 8.25 80.24 -29.59
N GLN A 604 6.94 80.21 -29.31
CA GLN A 604 6.08 81.24 -29.89
C GLN A 604 6.54 82.65 -29.49
N SER A 605 6.89 82.86 -28.22
CA SER A 605 7.44 84.16 -27.71
C SER A 605 8.76 84.48 -28.38
N MET A 606 9.71 83.55 -28.51
CA MET A 606 10.96 83.69 -29.23
C MET A 606 10.77 84.05 -30.70
N SER A 607 9.85 83.38 -31.39
CA SER A 607 9.50 83.74 -32.78
C SER A 607 8.99 85.12 -32.93
N GLN A 608 8.16 85.65 -31.98
CA GLN A 608 7.69 86.99 -31.94
C GLN A 608 8.85 88.01 -31.71
N PHE A 609 9.77 87.69 -30.76
CA PHE A 609 10.95 88.49 -30.54
C PHE A 609 11.86 88.57 -31.79
N ASN A 610 12.10 87.40 -32.44
CA ASN A 610 12.92 87.39 -33.66
C ASN A 610 12.24 88.16 -34.82
N SER A 611 10.95 88.11 -34.95
CA SER A 611 10.17 88.92 -35.92
C SER A 611 10.28 90.38 -35.60
N THR A 612 10.18 90.79 -34.31
CA THR A 612 10.35 92.15 -33.87
C THR A 612 11.79 92.65 -34.07
N LYS A 613 12.76 91.80 -33.80
CA LYS A 613 14.20 92.10 -34.05
C LYS A 613 14.43 92.33 -35.54
N THR A 614 13.96 91.45 -36.41
CA THR A 614 14.09 91.59 -37.88
C THR A 614 13.39 92.87 -38.38
N LEU A 615 12.24 93.25 -37.83
CA LEU A 615 11.57 94.51 -38.12
C LEU A 615 12.40 95.74 -37.70
N LEU A 616 12.99 95.69 -36.52
CA LEU A 616 13.91 96.74 -36.02
C LEU A 616 15.19 96.82 -36.86
N GLU A 617 15.78 95.73 -37.21
CA GLU A 617 16.95 95.64 -38.07
C GLU A 617 16.64 96.21 -39.47
N ASN A 618 15.51 95.83 -40.09
CA ASN A 618 15.07 96.43 -41.34
C ASN A 618 14.77 97.90 -41.23
N PHE A 619 14.20 98.35 -40.10
CA PHE A 619 13.96 99.78 -39.84
C PHE A 619 15.29 100.58 -39.69
N VAL A 620 16.25 100.05 -38.95
CA VAL A 620 17.59 100.63 -38.81
C VAL A 620 18.33 100.67 -40.13
N GLU A 621 18.23 99.61 -40.98
CA GLU A 621 18.81 99.57 -42.29
C GLU A 621 18.16 100.61 -43.27
N ALA A 622 16.82 100.71 -43.22
CA ALA A 622 16.08 101.69 -44.02
C ALA A 622 16.49 103.13 -43.57
N TRP A 623 16.63 103.35 -42.25
CA TRP A 623 17.04 104.65 -41.73
C TRP A 623 18.50 105.02 -42.09
N LYS A 624 19.40 104.03 -42.12
CA LYS A 624 20.79 104.22 -42.60
C LYS A 624 20.85 104.53 -44.09
N LYS A 625 19.93 104.08 -44.90
CA LYS A 625 19.85 104.38 -46.34
C LYS A 625 19.27 105.74 -46.68
N GLN A 626 18.66 106.44 -45.67
CA GLN A 626 18.12 107.84 -45.84
C GLN A 626 19.09 108.93 -45.39
N LYS A 627 20.27 108.58 -44.88
CA LYS A 627 21.38 109.49 -44.64
C LYS A 627 22.40 109.29 -45.77
#